data_96e1e991b6e6daa502c01efd718c1d5b
#
_entry.id   96e1e991b6e6daa502c01efd718c1d5b
#
_cell.length_a   1.000
_cell.length_b   1.000
_cell.length_c   1.000
_cell.angle_alpha   90.00
_cell.angle_beta   90.00
_cell.angle_gamma   90.00
#
_symmetry.space_group_name_H-M   'P 1'
#
loop_
_entity.id
_entity.type
_entity.pdbx_description
1 polymer ?
#
loop_
_entity_poly.entity_id
_entity_poly.type
_entity_poly.pdbx_seq_one_letter_code
_entity_poly.pdbx_strand_id
1 'polypeptide(L)'
;MGLFSFVKSVGKKLGIGDEDTPPSADDLKAELDSFDLGSENLVVEVDGDKAVIKGDVADQSIFEKAIVAVGNTLGISKVETDGVKVANADAGDVVLHEVKKGDNLWKIAVANYGKSNGGKYTVIFEANKPMLKDPDLIYPGQMLRIPPLD
;
A
#
# COMPACT_ATOMS: atom_id res chain seq x y z
N MET A 1 -14.92 -5.48 3.22
CA MET A 1 -14.01 -6.62 3.30
C MET A 1 -12.60 -6.15 3.20
N GLY A 2 -11.78 -6.63 4.10
CA GLY A 2 -10.46 -6.10 4.29
C GLY A 2 -9.34 -7.06 3.90
N LEU A 3 -9.42 -7.71 2.75
CA LEU A 3 -8.36 -8.56 2.25
C LEU A 3 -7.87 -8.03 0.92
N PHE A 4 -6.58 -7.69 0.85
CA PHE A 4 -5.96 -7.11 -0.34
C PHE A 4 -4.83 -8.01 -0.82
N SER A 5 -4.73 -8.21 -2.14
CA SER A 5 -3.72 -9.09 -2.75
C SER A 5 -2.53 -8.28 -3.26
N PHE A 6 -1.34 -8.85 -3.10
CA PHE A 6 -0.08 -8.25 -3.51
C PHE A 6 0.79 -9.30 -4.20
N VAL A 7 1.82 -8.84 -4.91
CA VAL A 7 2.77 -9.74 -5.58
C VAL A 7 3.97 -9.95 -4.65
N LYS A 8 4.06 -11.13 -4.04
CA LYS A 8 5.08 -11.40 -3.01
C LYS A 8 6.52 -11.51 -3.54
N SER A 9 6.67 -11.72 -4.85
CA SER A 9 8.00 -11.89 -5.46
C SER A 9 8.69 -10.56 -5.79
N VAL A 10 7.97 -9.46 -5.64
CA VAL A 10 8.50 -8.10 -5.81
C VAL A 10 8.23 -7.34 -4.52
N GLY A 11 8.82 -6.19 -4.37
CA GLY A 11 8.62 -5.38 -3.19
C GLY A 11 9.89 -5.26 -2.38
N LYS A 12 9.80 -4.52 -1.29
CA LYS A 12 10.96 -4.19 -0.48
C LYS A 12 11.33 -5.35 0.44
N LYS A 13 12.59 -5.76 0.38
CA LYS A 13 13.13 -6.76 1.30
C LYS A 13 13.30 -6.15 2.68
N LEU A 14 12.77 -6.82 3.70
CA LEU A 14 12.92 -6.42 5.10
C LEU A 14 13.65 -7.51 5.87
N GLY A 15 14.68 -7.13 6.61
CA GLY A 15 15.41 -8.07 7.44
C GLY A 15 15.95 -9.25 6.64
N ILE A 16 15.65 -10.46 7.09
CA ILE A 16 16.04 -11.72 6.42
C ILE A 16 14.91 -12.27 5.54
N GLY A 17 13.79 -11.55 5.39
CA GLY A 17 12.68 -12.00 4.57
C GLY A 17 13.01 -12.06 3.08
N ASP A 18 12.39 -12.99 2.37
CA ASP A 18 12.48 -13.10 0.91
C ASP A 18 11.10 -13.52 0.35
N GLU A 19 11.01 -13.83 -0.95
CA GLU A 19 9.70 -14.14 -1.56
C GLU A 19 9.06 -15.40 -0.99
N ASP A 20 9.83 -16.32 -0.45
CA ASP A 20 9.34 -17.58 0.13
C ASP A 20 9.28 -17.53 1.65
N THR A 21 9.95 -16.57 2.26
CA THR A 21 10.03 -16.42 3.72
C THR A 21 9.62 -14.98 4.06
N PRO A 22 8.40 -14.74 4.54
CA PRO A 22 7.97 -13.37 4.86
C PRO A 22 8.81 -12.80 6.00
N PRO A 23 8.90 -11.45 6.09
CA PRO A 23 9.58 -10.82 7.22
C PRO A 23 8.79 -11.05 8.51
N SER A 24 9.45 -10.83 9.64
CA SER A 24 8.77 -10.91 10.93
C SER A 24 7.75 -9.78 11.09
N ALA A 25 6.80 -9.99 12.00
CA ALA A 25 5.84 -8.96 12.35
C ALA A 25 6.53 -7.70 12.87
N ASP A 26 7.60 -7.88 13.65
CA ASP A 26 8.36 -6.74 14.19
C ASP A 26 9.03 -5.93 13.08
N ASP A 27 9.59 -6.59 12.07
CA ASP A 27 10.21 -5.92 10.93
C ASP A 27 9.17 -5.14 10.11
N LEU A 28 7.99 -5.74 9.88
CA LEU A 28 6.90 -5.06 9.18
C LEU A 28 6.40 -3.84 9.96
N LYS A 29 6.24 -3.97 11.27
CA LYS A 29 5.78 -2.85 12.10
C LYS A 29 6.80 -1.74 12.13
N ALA A 30 8.09 -2.07 12.23
CA ALA A 30 9.16 -1.08 12.20
C ALA A 30 9.20 -0.33 10.87
N GLU A 31 9.03 -1.04 9.75
CA GLU A 31 8.97 -0.40 8.43
C GLU A 31 7.76 0.53 8.33
N LEU A 32 6.59 0.06 8.75
CA LEU A 32 5.36 0.85 8.73
C LEU A 32 5.53 2.13 9.54
N ASP A 33 6.05 2.02 10.75
CA ASP A 33 6.25 3.18 11.63
C ASP A 33 7.32 4.14 11.11
N SER A 34 8.29 3.64 10.32
CA SER A 34 9.34 4.47 9.75
C SER A 34 8.83 5.51 8.76
N PHE A 35 7.63 5.30 8.21
CA PHE A 35 7.02 6.24 7.27
C PHE A 35 6.29 7.39 7.94
N ASP A 36 6.18 7.37 9.27
CA ASP A 36 5.54 8.44 10.06
C ASP A 36 4.12 8.77 9.57
N LEU A 37 3.33 7.73 9.36
CA LEU A 37 1.97 7.86 8.82
C LEU A 37 0.91 8.14 9.88
N GLY A 38 1.23 8.01 11.16
CA GLY A 38 0.23 8.02 12.22
C GLY A 38 -0.27 6.60 12.52
N SER A 39 0.59 5.61 12.33
CA SER A 39 0.25 4.18 12.47
C SER A 39 0.59 3.59 13.84
N GLU A 40 0.88 4.43 14.83
CA GLU A 40 1.39 3.99 16.15
C GLU A 40 0.43 3.02 16.84
N ASN A 41 -0.87 3.18 16.62
CA ASN A 41 -1.89 2.35 17.24
C ASN A 41 -2.21 1.09 16.44
N LEU A 42 -1.50 0.84 15.34
CA LEU A 42 -1.68 -0.37 14.56
C LEU A 42 -0.75 -1.47 15.07
N VAL A 43 -1.26 -2.69 15.04
CA VAL A 43 -0.50 -3.91 15.34
C VAL A 43 -0.42 -4.73 14.06
N VAL A 44 0.75 -5.27 13.77
CA VAL A 44 0.98 -6.12 12.59
C VAL A 44 1.29 -7.53 13.07
N GLU A 45 0.59 -8.51 12.47
CA GLU A 45 0.86 -9.93 12.67
C GLU A 45 1.17 -10.56 11.31
N VAL A 46 1.88 -11.68 11.31
CA VAL A 46 2.21 -12.42 10.08
C VAL A 46 1.73 -13.84 10.22
N ASP A 47 0.94 -14.28 9.24
CA ASP A 47 0.42 -15.63 9.15
C ASP A 47 0.77 -16.19 7.76
N GLY A 48 1.87 -16.97 7.67
CA GLY A 48 2.39 -17.39 6.38
C GLY A 48 2.86 -16.19 5.57
N ASP A 49 2.34 -16.01 4.36
CA ASP A 49 2.62 -14.87 3.51
C ASP A 49 1.53 -13.78 3.61
N LYS A 50 0.66 -13.88 4.60
CA LYS A 50 -0.39 -12.90 4.86
C LYS A 50 0.01 -12.03 6.06
N ALA A 51 -0.03 -10.71 5.87
CA ALA A 51 0.09 -9.76 6.97
C ALA A 51 -1.30 -9.40 7.47
N VAL A 52 -1.47 -9.33 8.78
CA VAL A 52 -2.73 -8.96 9.41
C VAL A 52 -2.50 -7.66 10.17
N ILE A 53 -3.27 -6.63 9.85
CA ILE A 53 -3.21 -5.33 10.52
C ILE A 53 -4.45 -5.17 11.39
N LYS A 54 -4.26 -4.74 12.64
CA LYS A 54 -5.35 -4.50 13.60
C LYS A 54 -5.10 -3.19 14.33
N GLY A 55 -6.15 -2.57 14.83
CA GLY A 55 -6.05 -1.37 15.64
C GLY A 55 -6.84 -0.21 15.08
N ASP A 56 -6.43 1.00 15.42
CA ASP A 56 -7.17 2.21 15.09
C ASP A 56 -6.30 3.20 14.33
N VAL A 57 -6.89 3.87 13.33
CA VAL A 57 -6.26 4.96 12.60
C VAL A 57 -7.23 6.14 12.51
N ALA A 58 -6.67 7.35 12.33
CA ALA A 58 -7.47 8.57 12.35
C ALA A 58 -8.29 8.76 11.08
N ASP A 59 -7.76 8.41 9.92
CA ASP A 59 -8.45 8.66 8.66
C ASP A 59 -8.16 7.60 7.60
N GLN A 60 -8.93 7.68 6.51
CA GLN A 60 -8.85 6.73 5.41
C GLN A 60 -7.49 6.77 4.69
N SER A 61 -6.89 7.94 4.57
CA SER A 61 -5.58 8.08 3.94
C SER A 61 -4.51 7.27 4.67
N ILE A 62 -4.47 7.37 6.00
CA ILE A 62 -3.53 6.59 6.82
C ILE A 62 -3.78 5.09 6.63
N PHE A 63 -5.04 4.70 6.66
CA PHE A 63 -5.46 3.31 6.48
C PHE A 63 -4.93 2.74 5.16
N GLU A 64 -5.19 3.44 4.05
CA GLU A 64 -4.80 2.97 2.72
C GLU A 64 -3.28 2.98 2.54
N LYS A 65 -2.59 3.98 3.06
CA LYS A 65 -1.12 4.03 3.02
C LYS A 65 -0.49 2.89 3.81
N ALA A 66 -1.08 2.54 4.95
CA ALA A 66 -0.60 1.42 5.76
C ALA A 66 -0.71 0.10 4.98
N ILE A 67 -1.82 -0.12 4.28
CA ILE A 67 -2.02 -1.31 3.45
C ILE A 67 -0.91 -1.41 2.39
N VAL A 68 -0.67 -0.33 1.67
CA VAL A 68 0.35 -0.29 0.60
C VAL A 68 1.75 -0.49 1.17
N ALA A 69 2.06 0.16 2.30
CA ALA A 69 3.37 0.05 2.93
C ALA A 69 3.68 -1.39 3.35
N VAL A 70 2.72 -2.07 3.95
CA VAL A 70 2.89 -3.45 4.40
C VAL A 70 2.86 -4.42 3.22
N GLY A 71 1.93 -4.22 2.28
CA GLY A 71 1.73 -5.15 1.18
C GLY A 71 2.85 -5.16 0.15
N ASN A 72 3.48 -4.00 -0.13
CA ASN A 72 4.59 -3.92 -1.07
C ASN A 72 5.91 -4.38 -0.45
N THR A 73 5.85 -5.43 0.35
CA THR A 73 7.00 -6.03 1.02
C THR A 73 7.26 -7.41 0.42
N LEU A 74 8.51 -7.70 0.14
CA LEU A 74 8.91 -9.00 -0.41
C LEU A 74 8.51 -10.11 0.56
N GLY A 75 7.77 -11.09 0.08
CA GLY A 75 7.27 -12.21 0.88
C GLY A 75 5.83 -12.07 1.35
N ILE A 76 5.19 -10.91 1.13
CA ILE A 76 3.80 -10.68 1.52
C ILE A 76 2.90 -10.73 0.27
N SER A 77 1.95 -11.66 0.26
CA SER A 77 0.99 -11.81 -0.85
C SER A 77 -0.39 -11.28 -0.52
N LYS A 78 -0.69 -11.06 0.75
CA LYS A 78 -2.01 -10.58 1.18
C LYS A 78 -1.88 -9.71 2.42
N VAL A 79 -2.77 -8.72 2.52
CA VAL A 79 -2.92 -7.88 3.72
C VAL A 79 -4.37 -7.95 4.16
N GLU A 80 -4.59 -8.39 5.39
CA GLU A 80 -5.93 -8.46 5.99
C GLU A 80 -6.11 -7.31 6.97
N THR A 81 -7.24 -6.61 6.87
CA THR A 81 -7.49 -5.39 7.65
C THR A 81 -8.84 -5.41 8.39
N ASP A 82 -9.46 -6.59 8.53
CA ASP A 82 -10.78 -6.69 9.16
C ASP A 82 -10.79 -6.17 10.61
N GLY A 83 -9.64 -6.18 11.29
CA GLY A 83 -9.50 -5.68 12.64
C GLY A 83 -9.12 -4.21 12.75
N VAL A 84 -9.11 -3.45 11.65
CA VAL A 84 -8.76 -2.02 11.68
C VAL A 84 -10.01 -1.17 11.75
N LYS A 85 -10.01 -0.18 12.64
CA LYS A 85 -11.06 0.83 12.73
C LYS A 85 -10.52 2.17 12.25
N VAL A 86 -11.26 2.81 11.35
CA VAL A 86 -10.90 4.10 10.77
C VAL A 86 -11.88 5.14 11.32
N ALA A 87 -11.36 6.11 12.08
CA ALA A 87 -12.21 7.10 12.77
C ALA A 87 -12.95 7.99 11.76
N ASN A 88 -12.27 8.42 10.70
CA ASN A 88 -12.84 9.27 9.65
C ASN A 88 -12.75 8.54 8.32
N ALA A 89 -13.55 7.46 8.19
CA ALA A 89 -13.55 6.64 6.97
C ALA A 89 -14.28 7.36 5.84
N ASP A 90 -13.71 7.26 4.63
CA ASP A 90 -14.39 7.71 3.42
C ASP A 90 -15.44 6.69 2.98
N ALA A 91 -16.45 7.15 2.25
CA ALA A 91 -17.54 6.29 1.80
C ALA A 91 -17.17 5.34 0.66
N GLY A 92 -16.05 5.58 -0.03
CA GLY A 92 -15.64 4.77 -1.17
C GLY A 92 -14.81 3.56 -0.80
N ASP A 93 -14.71 2.63 -1.74
CA ASP A 93 -13.87 1.46 -1.59
C ASP A 93 -12.39 1.83 -1.76
N VAL A 94 -11.52 1.02 -1.17
CA VAL A 94 -10.08 1.12 -1.42
C VAL A 94 -9.81 0.67 -2.85
N VAL A 95 -9.15 1.51 -3.64
CA VAL A 95 -8.75 1.18 -5.01
C VAL A 95 -7.25 1.07 -5.06
N LEU A 96 -6.75 -0.08 -5.47
CA LEU A 96 -5.33 -0.35 -5.69
C LEU A 96 -5.11 -0.68 -7.15
N HIS A 97 -4.00 -0.20 -7.70
CA HIS A 97 -3.59 -0.47 -9.08
C HIS A 97 -2.27 -1.22 -9.08
N GLU A 98 -2.23 -2.38 -9.75
CA GLU A 98 -0.98 -3.12 -9.91
C GLU A 98 -0.21 -2.54 -11.10
N VAL A 99 1.02 -2.11 -10.87
CA VAL A 99 1.89 -1.57 -11.92
C VAL A 99 2.27 -2.70 -12.86
N LYS A 100 2.13 -2.46 -14.17
CA LYS A 100 2.49 -3.41 -15.24
C LYS A 100 3.77 -2.94 -15.92
N LYS A 101 4.45 -3.87 -16.57
CA LYS A 101 5.63 -3.54 -17.37
C LYS A 101 5.28 -2.45 -18.39
N GLY A 102 6.05 -1.38 -18.40
CA GLY A 102 5.82 -0.26 -19.31
C GLY A 102 4.90 0.82 -18.77
N ASP A 103 4.30 0.63 -17.57
CA ASP A 103 3.47 1.65 -16.94
C ASP A 103 4.31 2.83 -16.45
N ASN A 104 3.65 4.00 -16.41
CA ASN A 104 4.13 5.16 -15.66
C ASN A 104 2.91 5.81 -14.99
N LEU A 105 3.15 6.77 -14.10
CA LEU A 105 2.05 7.39 -13.37
C LEU A 105 1.06 8.11 -14.25
N TRP A 106 1.53 8.71 -15.36
CA TRP A 106 0.63 9.35 -16.33
C TRP A 106 -0.35 8.34 -16.92
N LYS A 107 0.15 7.19 -17.39
CA LYS A 107 -0.69 6.12 -17.95
C LYS A 107 -1.66 5.57 -16.91
N ILE A 108 -1.20 5.42 -15.67
CA ILE A 108 -2.03 4.93 -14.57
C ILE A 108 -3.15 5.95 -14.29
N ALA A 109 -2.85 7.24 -14.30
CA ALA A 109 -3.85 8.29 -14.12
C ALA A 109 -4.88 8.24 -15.24
N VAL A 110 -4.46 8.09 -16.48
CA VAL A 110 -5.37 7.97 -17.63
C VAL A 110 -6.29 6.76 -17.46
N ALA A 111 -5.74 5.62 -17.05
CA ALA A 111 -6.51 4.38 -16.88
C ALA A 111 -7.57 4.52 -15.78
N ASN A 112 -7.28 5.25 -14.73
CA ASN A 112 -8.17 5.34 -13.55
C ASN A 112 -9.04 6.59 -13.55
N TYR A 113 -8.59 7.68 -14.17
CA TYR A 113 -9.27 8.98 -14.11
C TYR A 113 -9.77 9.47 -15.46
N GLY A 114 -9.42 8.80 -16.57
CA GLY A 114 -9.84 9.17 -17.91
C GLY A 114 -8.75 9.84 -18.72
N LYS A 115 -8.94 9.86 -20.05
CA LYS A 115 -7.92 10.31 -21.02
C LYS A 115 -7.44 11.74 -20.80
N SER A 116 -8.32 12.62 -20.38
CA SER A 116 -7.97 14.04 -20.17
C SER A 116 -7.29 14.29 -18.82
N ASN A 117 -7.15 13.27 -17.99
CA ASN A 117 -6.69 13.41 -16.62
C ASN A 117 -5.32 12.78 -16.36
N GLY A 118 -4.49 12.58 -17.39
CA GLY A 118 -3.13 12.10 -17.21
C GLY A 118 -2.30 13.00 -16.31
N GLY A 119 -2.52 14.33 -16.36
CA GLY A 119 -1.85 15.28 -15.47
C GLY A 119 -2.18 15.09 -14.00
N LYS A 120 -3.22 14.36 -13.67
CA LYS A 120 -3.58 14.02 -12.28
C LYS A 120 -2.67 12.93 -11.69
N TYR A 121 -1.63 12.52 -12.42
CA TYR A 121 -0.63 11.59 -11.87
C TYR A 121 -0.02 12.13 -10.57
N THR A 122 0.03 13.46 -10.40
CA THR A 122 0.53 14.06 -9.16
C THR A 122 -0.34 13.72 -7.95
N VAL A 123 -1.64 13.54 -8.15
CA VAL A 123 -2.54 13.10 -7.09
C VAL A 123 -2.16 11.69 -6.64
N ILE A 124 -1.87 10.80 -7.59
CA ILE A 124 -1.45 9.43 -7.29
C ILE A 124 -0.10 9.44 -6.57
N PHE A 125 0.85 10.24 -7.05
CA PHE A 125 2.17 10.34 -6.42
C PHE A 125 2.05 10.78 -4.96
N GLU A 126 1.32 11.87 -4.70
CA GLU A 126 1.14 12.38 -3.34
C GLU A 126 0.43 11.36 -2.44
N ALA A 127 -0.54 10.62 -3.00
CA ALA A 127 -1.31 9.64 -2.26
C ALA A 127 -0.46 8.44 -1.81
N ASN A 128 0.69 8.20 -2.46
CA ASN A 128 1.57 7.07 -2.15
C ASN A 128 2.87 7.50 -1.45
N LYS A 129 2.99 8.77 -1.08
CA LYS A 129 4.11 9.23 -0.25
C LYS A 129 3.88 8.79 1.20
N PRO A 130 4.94 8.57 1.96
CA PRO A 130 6.35 8.60 1.59
C PRO A 130 6.89 7.28 1.02
N MET A 131 6.05 6.26 0.83
CA MET A 131 6.48 4.97 0.31
C MET A 131 7.04 5.11 -1.11
N LEU A 132 6.39 5.94 -1.93
CA LEU A 132 6.86 6.29 -3.27
C LEU A 132 7.57 7.64 -3.18
N LYS A 133 8.88 7.64 -3.42
CA LYS A 133 9.72 8.84 -3.24
C LYS A 133 9.92 9.64 -4.52
N ASP A 134 9.69 9.01 -5.67
CA ASP A 134 9.88 9.63 -6.98
C ASP A 134 8.87 9.00 -7.94
N PRO A 135 8.17 9.80 -8.78
CA PRO A 135 7.17 9.24 -9.69
C PRO A 135 7.73 8.22 -10.68
N ASP A 136 9.04 8.23 -10.92
CA ASP A 136 9.67 7.30 -11.86
C ASP A 136 10.20 6.03 -11.20
N LEU A 137 10.07 5.91 -9.88
CA LEU A 137 10.58 4.75 -9.12
C LEU A 137 9.53 3.66 -8.92
N ILE A 138 8.57 3.56 -9.82
CA ILE A 138 7.59 2.46 -9.79
C ILE A 138 8.17 1.23 -10.51
N TYR A 139 7.69 0.05 -10.10
CA TYR A 139 8.16 -1.22 -10.66
C TYR A 139 6.98 -2.17 -10.91
N PRO A 140 7.09 -3.08 -11.90
CA PRO A 140 6.01 -4.04 -12.17
C PRO A 140 5.72 -4.89 -10.93
N GLY A 141 4.44 -5.07 -10.65
CA GLY A 141 3.96 -5.81 -9.48
C GLY A 141 3.72 -4.94 -8.26
N GLN A 142 4.24 -3.72 -8.23
CA GLN A 142 3.98 -2.78 -7.13
C GLN A 142 2.50 -2.40 -7.13
N MET A 143 1.90 -2.33 -5.94
CA MET A 143 0.54 -1.83 -5.81
C MET A 143 0.57 -0.38 -5.35
N LEU A 144 -0.24 0.45 -5.99
CA LEU A 144 -0.39 1.87 -5.65
C LEU A 144 -1.84 2.15 -5.26
N ARG A 145 -2.04 3.00 -4.25
CA ARG A 145 -3.39 3.45 -3.95
C ARG A 145 -3.81 4.53 -4.93
N ILE A 146 -5.06 4.45 -5.37
CA ILE A 146 -5.65 5.39 -6.33
C ILE A 146 -6.79 6.11 -5.60
N PRO A 147 -6.53 7.32 -5.07
CA PRO A 147 -7.59 8.06 -4.38
C PRO A 147 -8.60 8.60 -5.39
N PRO A 148 -9.85 8.82 -4.96
CA PRO A 148 -10.83 9.44 -5.86
C PRO A 148 -10.42 10.90 -6.15
N LEU A 149 -10.80 11.38 -7.33
CA LEU A 149 -10.66 12.80 -7.64
C LEU A 149 -11.83 13.59 -7.01
N ASP A 150 -11.51 14.77 -6.52
CA ASP A 150 -12.52 15.68 -5.96
C ASP A 150 -13.29 16.40 -7.07
#